data_ba9dae6b06d4295c4245ec0e4ea2bbd6
#
_entry.id   ba9dae6b06d4295c4245ec0e4ea2bbd6
#
_cell.length_a   1.000
_cell.length_b   1.000
_cell.length_c   1.000
_cell.angle_alpha   90.00
_cell.angle_beta   90.00
_cell.angle_gamma   90.00
#
_symmetry.space_group_name_H-M   'P 1'
#
loop_
_entity.id
_entity.type
_entity.pdbx_description
1 polymer ?
#
loop_
_entity_poly.entity_id
_entity_poly.type
_entity_poly.pdbx_seq_one_letter_code
_entity_poly.pdbx_strand_id
1 'polypeptide(L)'
;MTDDADVLATARTAVETGPLCDPCLGRLVADRSFGLTNRERGRGLRVALALADDVPVADLTPEEPCWVCEGHSTEARVREWAERAAYHLEEYAFDSFQVGTRVPAFFAENDRLLRADVGLDPDAGEPLKSELNREVGKRFGAETGAEADFERPDVQVTLNLGEDAVETRVDSAFVYGRYRKLERDIPQTKWPCNDCSGTGLVRGEVCAGCGGSGYRYDESVEQLTAPVVREAMDGESATFHGAGREDVDARMLEGGRPFVIEVDEPRVRNVDTDALEADIA
;
A
#
# COMPACT_ATOMS: atom_id res chain seq x y z
N MET A 1 30.24 13.04 -9.76
CA MET A 1 30.40 14.41 -10.27
C MET A 1 29.74 14.38 -11.63
N THR A 2 28.47 14.76 -11.71
CA THR A 2 27.77 14.91 -12.98
C THR A 2 28.42 16.03 -13.75
N ASP A 3 28.96 15.66 -14.91
CA ASP A 3 29.52 16.57 -15.90
C ASP A 3 28.54 17.75 -16.10
N ASP A 4 29.07 18.94 -16.33
CA ASP A 4 28.35 20.22 -16.53
C ASP A 4 27.56 20.18 -17.86
N ALA A 5 26.70 19.19 -18.05
CA ALA A 5 25.81 19.13 -19.19
C ALA A 5 24.99 20.43 -19.21
N ASP A 6 25.07 21.15 -20.30
CA ASP A 6 24.27 22.35 -20.51
C ASP A 6 22.79 21.96 -20.49
N VAL A 7 22.14 22.32 -19.39
CA VAL A 7 20.73 22.00 -19.13
C VAL A 7 19.81 22.45 -20.28
N LEU A 8 20.11 23.59 -20.92
CA LEU A 8 19.33 24.07 -22.06
C LEU A 8 19.62 23.27 -23.33
N ALA A 9 20.87 22.83 -23.55
CA ALA A 9 21.19 21.96 -24.67
C ALA A 9 20.52 20.61 -24.52
N THR A 10 20.54 20.01 -23.31
CA THR A 10 19.82 18.78 -23.00
C THR A 10 18.32 18.93 -23.25
N ALA A 11 17.70 20.02 -22.77
CA ALA A 11 16.28 20.28 -22.95
C ALA A 11 15.91 20.48 -24.44
N ARG A 12 16.78 21.14 -25.22
CA ARG A 12 16.61 21.35 -26.67
C ARG A 12 16.58 20.02 -27.40
N THR A 13 17.58 19.20 -27.18
CA THR A 13 17.63 17.86 -27.79
C THR A 13 16.39 17.02 -27.37
N ALA A 14 16.00 17.09 -26.09
CA ALA A 14 14.84 16.33 -25.60
C ALA A 14 13.53 16.71 -26.30
N VAL A 15 13.25 18.00 -26.51
CA VAL A 15 11.98 18.40 -27.18
C VAL A 15 11.98 18.09 -28.68
N GLU A 16 13.15 17.85 -29.28
CA GLU A 16 13.27 17.41 -30.67
C GLU A 16 13.01 15.90 -30.87
N THR A 17 13.04 15.09 -29.79
CA THR A 17 12.77 13.63 -29.86
C THR A 17 11.32 13.31 -30.16
N GLY A 18 10.40 14.25 -29.91
CA GLY A 18 8.96 14.07 -30.10
C GLY A 18 8.11 14.76 -29.05
N PRO A 19 6.78 14.50 -29.02
CA PRO A 19 5.88 15.05 -28.01
C PRO A 19 6.31 14.66 -26.60
N LEU A 20 6.79 15.60 -25.80
CA LEU A 20 7.31 15.37 -24.47
C LEU A 20 6.62 16.31 -23.47
N CYS A 21 5.95 15.78 -22.43
CA CYS A 21 5.30 16.58 -21.41
C CYS A 21 6.30 17.27 -20.47
N ASP A 22 5.85 18.34 -19.77
CA ASP A 22 6.69 19.06 -18.83
C ASP A 22 7.27 18.16 -17.72
N PRO A 23 6.51 17.25 -17.07
CA PRO A 23 7.09 16.31 -16.11
C PRO A 23 8.21 15.47 -16.69
N CYS A 24 8.04 14.87 -17.87
CA CYS A 24 9.08 14.04 -18.49
C CYS A 24 10.34 14.84 -18.89
N LEU A 25 10.17 16.07 -19.37
CA LEU A 25 11.28 16.99 -19.61
C LEU A 25 12.00 17.36 -18.31
N GLY A 26 11.26 17.69 -17.27
CA GLY A 26 11.84 18.10 -15.99
C GLY A 26 12.52 16.98 -15.23
N ARG A 27 12.09 15.71 -15.40
CA ARG A 27 12.73 14.55 -14.77
C ARG A 27 14.20 14.35 -15.22
N LEU A 28 14.54 14.77 -16.40
CA LEU A 28 15.93 14.70 -16.91
C LEU A 28 16.90 15.51 -16.04
N VAL A 29 16.41 16.55 -15.37
CA VAL A 29 17.18 17.47 -14.53
C VAL A 29 16.62 17.53 -13.09
N ALA A 30 16.07 16.42 -12.59
CA ALA A 30 15.43 16.37 -11.28
C ALA A 30 16.38 16.67 -10.10
N ASP A 31 17.68 16.48 -10.29
CA ASP A 31 18.76 16.80 -9.35
C ASP A 31 19.11 18.29 -9.30
N ARG A 32 18.52 19.10 -10.19
CA ARG A 32 18.77 20.55 -10.25
C ARG A 32 17.65 21.34 -9.57
N SER A 33 18.04 22.43 -8.91
CA SER A 33 17.12 23.40 -8.28
C SER A 33 16.15 22.76 -7.27
N PHE A 34 16.56 22.70 -6.01
CA PHE A 34 15.73 22.20 -4.92
C PHE A 34 14.43 22.98 -4.78
N GLY A 35 13.34 22.30 -4.44
CA GLY A 35 12.03 22.87 -4.19
C GLY A 35 11.12 22.97 -5.43
N LEU A 36 11.61 22.70 -6.63
CA LEU A 36 10.78 22.60 -7.83
C LEU A 36 10.26 21.17 -8.03
N THR A 37 9.03 21.06 -8.52
CA THR A 37 8.51 19.82 -9.10
C THR A 37 9.09 19.60 -10.49
N ASN A 38 9.05 18.36 -11.01
CA ASN A 38 9.50 18.10 -12.38
C ASN A 38 8.66 18.84 -13.43
N ARG A 39 7.38 19.04 -13.16
CA ARG A 39 6.53 19.89 -14.01
C ARG A 39 7.05 21.33 -14.08
N GLU A 40 7.38 21.94 -12.94
CA GLU A 40 7.91 23.30 -12.89
C GLU A 40 9.25 23.40 -13.57
N ARG A 41 10.14 22.38 -13.39
CA ARG A 41 11.42 22.32 -14.12
C ARG A 41 11.19 22.25 -15.63
N GLY A 42 10.35 21.32 -16.11
CA GLY A 42 10.07 21.17 -17.53
C GLY A 42 9.44 22.40 -18.13
N ARG A 43 8.45 23.00 -17.42
CA ARG A 43 7.85 24.26 -17.84
C ARG A 43 8.88 25.40 -17.91
N GLY A 44 9.74 25.51 -16.90
CA GLY A 44 10.84 26.49 -16.87
C GLY A 44 11.82 26.31 -18.04
N LEU A 45 12.18 25.07 -18.37
CA LEU A 45 13.03 24.76 -19.51
C LEU A 45 12.39 25.17 -20.85
N ARG A 46 11.10 24.91 -21.06
CA ARG A 46 10.38 25.36 -22.28
C ARG A 46 10.35 26.88 -22.38
N VAL A 47 10.10 27.58 -21.28
CA VAL A 47 10.11 29.04 -21.27
C VAL A 47 11.50 29.57 -21.62
N ALA A 48 12.55 28.98 -21.05
CA ALA A 48 13.92 29.38 -21.35
C ALA A 48 14.31 29.13 -22.83
N LEU A 49 13.91 27.99 -23.40
CA LEU A 49 14.10 27.69 -24.83
C LEU A 49 13.34 28.67 -25.72
N ALA A 50 12.08 28.96 -25.41
CA ALA A 50 11.26 29.91 -26.16
C ALA A 50 11.87 31.29 -26.18
N LEU A 51 12.42 31.77 -25.05
CA LEU A 51 13.12 33.03 -24.96
C LEU A 51 14.44 33.02 -25.76
N ALA A 52 15.18 31.90 -25.73
CA ALA A 52 16.45 31.79 -26.46
C ALA A 52 16.25 31.76 -27.99
N ASP A 53 15.12 31.18 -28.44
CA ASP A 53 14.82 30.99 -29.88
C ASP A 53 13.88 32.06 -30.45
N ASP A 54 13.39 32.97 -29.60
CA ASP A 54 12.44 34.04 -29.97
C ASP A 54 11.16 33.46 -30.62
N VAL A 55 10.61 32.37 -30.02
CA VAL A 55 9.38 31.70 -30.44
C VAL A 55 8.35 31.68 -29.33
N PRO A 56 7.05 31.55 -29.66
CA PRO A 56 6.01 31.36 -28.65
C PRO A 56 6.21 30.05 -27.86
N VAL A 57 5.99 30.06 -26.55
CA VAL A 57 6.07 28.86 -25.70
C VAL A 57 5.08 27.78 -26.17
N ALA A 58 3.96 28.19 -26.76
CA ALA A 58 2.96 27.27 -27.32
C ALA A 58 3.53 26.36 -28.40
N ASP A 59 4.42 26.87 -29.24
CA ASP A 59 5.06 26.11 -30.33
C ASP A 59 5.98 24.99 -29.81
N LEU A 60 6.47 25.11 -28.57
CA LEU A 60 7.28 24.09 -27.90
C LEU A 60 6.44 23.16 -27.00
N THR A 61 5.15 23.42 -26.83
CA THR A 61 4.23 22.63 -25.98
C THR A 61 3.51 21.60 -26.85
N PRO A 62 3.65 20.29 -26.62
CA PRO A 62 3.04 19.28 -27.47
C PRO A 62 1.52 19.28 -27.31
N GLU A 63 0.81 19.12 -28.43
CA GLU A 63 -0.63 18.86 -28.48
C GLU A 63 -0.93 17.36 -28.35
N GLU A 64 0.00 16.50 -28.77
CA GLU A 64 -0.11 15.05 -28.71
C GLU A 64 0.31 14.50 -27.34
N PRO A 65 -0.15 13.29 -26.97
CA PRO A 65 0.33 12.62 -25.77
C PRO A 65 1.84 12.44 -25.75
N CYS A 66 2.43 12.59 -24.57
CA CYS A 66 3.87 12.37 -24.35
C CYS A 66 4.28 10.94 -24.73
N TRP A 67 5.21 10.78 -25.65
CA TRP A 67 5.66 9.46 -26.11
C TRP A 67 6.36 8.63 -25.03
N VAL A 68 6.87 9.28 -23.96
CA VAL A 68 7.56 8.61 -22.84
C VAL A 68 6.58 8.05 -21.83
N CYS A 69 5.57 8.82 -21.41
CA CYS A 69 4.67 8.43 -20.33
C CYS A 69 3.20 8.30 -20.75
N GLU A 70 2.88 8.52 -22.02
CA GLU A 70 1.50 8.47 -22.56
C GLU A 70 0.46 9.24 -21.73
N GLY A 71 0.93 10.33 -21.08
CA GLY A 71 0.08 11.19 -20.28
C GLY A 71 -0.05 10.78 -18.79
N HIS A 72 0.55 9.67 -18.35
CA HIS A 72 0.47 9.22 -16.96
C HIS A 72 1.02 10.22 -15.93
N SER A 73 2.00 11.06 -16.31
CA SER A 73 2.57 12.12 -15.44
C SER A 73 1.82 13.45 -15.52
N THR A 74 0.73 13.56 -16.26
CA THR A 74 -0.06 14.80 -16.30
C THR A 74 -0.74 15.06 -14.97
N GLU A 75 -1.00 16.35 -14.64
CA GLU A 75 -1.68 16.71 -13.39
C GLU A 75 -3.06 16.08 -13.24
N ALA A 76 -3.82 16.07 -14.34
CA ALA A 76 -5.14 15.48 -14.36
C ALA A 76 -5.06 13.98 -14.03
N ARG A 77 -4.08 13.28 -14.61
CA ARG A 77 -3.92 11.85 -14.39
C ARG A 77 -3.40 11.51 -13.00
N VAL A 78 -2.44 12.28 -12.48
CA VAL A 78 -1.93 12.12 -11.10
C VAL A 78 -3.06 12.33 -10.08
N ARG A 79 -3.94 13.33 -10.32
CA ARG A 79 -5.12 13.55 -9.48
C ARG A 79 -6.09 12.38 -9.57
N GLU A 80 -6.42 11.93 -10.76
CA GLU A 80 -7.31 10.79 -10.98
C GLU A 80 -6.82 9.52 -10.29
N TRP A 81 -5.51 9.23 -10.33
CA TRP A 81 -4.90 8.11 -9.61
C TRP A 81 -5.13 8.22 -8.09
N ALA A 82 -4.92 9.40 -7.52
CA ALA A 82 -5.12 9.64 -6.09
C ALA A 82 -6.59 9.50 -5.69
N GLU A 83 -7.51 10.10 -6.45
CA GLU A 83 -8.96 10.02 -6.24
C GLU A 83 -9.47 8.55 -6.32
N ARG A 84 -8.99 7.78 -7.30
CA ARG A 84 -9.34 6.35 -7.42
C ARG A 84 -8.82 5.54 -6.24
N ALA A 85 -7.60 5.81 -5.78
CA ALA A 85 -7.03 5.15 -4.60
C ALA A 85 -7.81 5.49 -3.33
N ALA A 86 -8.16 6.75 -3.12
CA ALA A 86 -8.96 7.20 -1.98
C ALA A 86 -10.37 6.56 -1.99
N TYR A 87 -10.99 6.48 -3.17
CA TYR A 87 -12.30 5.82 -3.32
C TYR A 87 -12.27 4.33 -2.94
N HIS A 88 -11.21 3.58 -3.34
CA HIS A 88 -11.08 2.16 -2.98
C HIS A 88 -10.89 1.93 -1.48
N LEU A 89 -10.45 2.94 -0.74
CA LEU A 89 -10.15 2.87 0.68
C LEU A 89 -11.11 3.68 1.57
N GLU A 90 -12.22 4.18 1.01
CA GLU A 90 -13.16 5.06 1.73
C GLU A 90 -13.79 4.43 2.98
N GLU A 91 -13.92 3.09 2.99
CA GLU A 91 -14.49 2.34 4.12
C GLU A 91 -13.43 1.93 5.17
N TYR A 92 -12.15 2.21 4.94
CA TYR A 92 -11.05 1.80 5.81
C TYR A 92 -10.48 2.97 6.60
N ALA A 93 -10.28 2.79 7.89
CA ALA A 93 -9.51 3.70 8.71
C ALA A 93 -8.02 3.33 8.61
N PHE A 94 -7.17 4.30 8.29
CA PHE A 94 -5.72 4.14 8.24
C PHE A 94 -5.03 5.47 8.52
N ASP A 95 -3.85 5.41 9.14
CA ASP A 95 -3.04 6.58 9.46
C ASP A 95 -1.81 6.68 8.56
N SER A 96 -1.43 5.57 7.91
CA SER A 96 -0.22 5.49 7.09
C SER A 96 -0.43 4.72 5.78
N PHE A 97 0.35 5.12 4.75
CA PHE A 97 0.25 4.51 3.42
C PHE A 97 1.58 4.45 2.68
N GLN A 98 1.62 3.58 1.67
CA GLN A 98 2.67 3.54 0.66
C GLN A 98 2.06 3.52 -0.75
N VAL A 99 2.61 4.32 -1.67
CA VAL A 99 2.28 4.25 -3.10
C VAL A 99 3.40 3.58 -3.87
N GLY A 100 3.06 2.56 -4.64
CA GLY A 100 3.91 1.89 -5.60
C GLY A 100 3.34 1.99 -7.02
N THR A 101 4.20 1.85 -8.04
CA THR A 101 3.77 1.83 -9.44
C THR A 101 4.33 0.60 -10.13
N ARG A 102 3.45 -0.15 -10.80
CA ARG A 102 3.81 -1.22 -11.73
C ARG A 102 3.91 -0.63 -13.12
N VAL A 103 5.16 -0.44 -13.58
CA VAL A 103 5.46 0.18 -14.86
C VAL A 103 5.73 -0.91 -15.90
N PRO A 104 4.95 -1.02 -16.99
CA PRO A 104 5.26 -1.90 -18.13
C PRO A 104 6.65 -1.62 -18.71
N ALA A 105 7.27 -2.67 -19.24
CA ALA A 105 8.65 -2.60 -19.72
C ALA A 105 8.86 -1.52 -20.81
N PHE A 106 7.87 -1.29 -21.66
CA PHE A 106 7.99 -0.30 -22.75
C PHE A 106 8.10 1.14 -22.22
N PHE A 107 7.42 1.51 -21.12
CA PHE A 107 7.61 2.83 -20.52
C PHE A 107 9.00 3.02 -19.92
N ALA A 108 9.53 1.97 -19.28
CA ALA A 108 10.90 2.01 -18.78
C ALA A 108 11.92 2.11 -19.93
N GLU A 109 11.65 1.46 -21.05
CA GLU A 109 12.47 1.56 -22.26
C GLU A 109 12.39 2.94 -22.87
N ASN A 110 11.21 3.53 -23.03
CA ASN A 110 11.03 4.90 -23.52
C ASN A 110 11.78 5.92 -22.65
N ASP A 111 11.71 5.74 -21.33
CA ASP A 111 12.41 6.58 -20.37
C ASP A 111 13.94 6.48 -20.51
N ARG A 112 14.45 5.28 -20.79
CA ARG A 112 15.87 5.02 -21.06
C ARG A 112 16.31 5.58 -22.41
N LEU A 113 15.50 5.40 -23.46
CA LEU A 113 15.76 5.94 -24.80
C LEU A 113 15.86 7.45 -24.77
N LEU A 114 14.93 8.12 -24.08
CA LEU A 114 14.99 9.59 -23.92
C LEU A 114 16.32 10.04 -23.32
N ARG A 115 16.82 9.36 -22.26
CA ARG A 115 18.12 9.69 -21.67
C ARG A 115 19.29 9.46 -22.64
N ALA A 116 19.25 8.36 -23.36
CA ALA A 116 20.28 8.05 -24.35
C ALA A 116 20.33 9.10 -25.49
N ASP A 117 19.17 9.51 -25.99
CA ASP A 117 19.04 10.49 -27.07
C ASP A 117 19.61 11.86 -26.68
N VAL A 118 19.48 12.24 -25.39
CA VAL A 118 20.03 13.51 -24.88
C VAL A 118 21.44 13.36 -24.30
N GLY A 119 22.06 12.19 -24.42
CA GLY A 119 23.42 11.93 -23.95
C GLY A 119 23.59 11.88 -22.44
N LEU A 120 22.53 11.57 -21.70
CA LEU A 120 22.56 11.40 -20.25
C LEU A 120 22.84 9.94 -19.86
N ASP A 121 23.38 9.76 -18.65
CA ASP A 121 23.50 8.45 -18.03
C ASP A 121 22.10 7.82 -17.85
N PRO A 122 21.95 6.49 -18.04
CA PRO A 122 20.67 5.81 -17.85
C PRO A 122 20.02 6.05 -16.49
N ASP A 123 20.82 6.30 -15.47
CA ASP A 123 20.36 6.55 -14.09
C ASP A 123 20.23 8.04 -13.75
N ALA A 124 20.48 8.96 -14.71
CA ALA A 124 20.38 10.39 -14.48
C ALA A 124 18.93 10.85 -14.26
N GLY A 125 18.77 11.85 -13.41
CA GLY A 125 17.47 12.44 -13.11
C GLY A 125 16.54 11.52 -12.30
N GLU A 126 15.23 11.59 -12.52
CA GLU A 126 14.24 10.81 -11.78
C GLU A 126 13.49 9.82 -12.71
N PRO A 127 13.40 8.52 -12.36
CA PRO A 127 12.59 7.56 -13.11
C PRO A 127 11.09 7.88 -13.05
N LEU A 128 10.33 7.50 -14.09
CA LEU A 128 8.87 7.66 -14.16
C LEU A 128 8.16 7.08 -12.93
N LYS A 129 8.58 5.89 -12.50
CA LYS A 129 8.04 5.21 -11.32
C LYS A 129 8.16 6.06 -10.05
N SER A 130 9.32 6.66 -9.82
CA SER A 130 9.60 7.46 -8.62
C SER A 130 8.77 8.74 -8.61
N GLU A 131 8.66 9.40 -9.76
CA GLU A 131 7.81 10.58 -9.89
C GLU A 131 6.34 10.28 -9.61
N LEU A 132 5.79 9.21 -10.20
CA LEU A 132 4.39 8.83 -9.98
C LEU A 132 4.14 8.47 -8.51
N ASN A 133 4.99 7.65 -7.90
CA ASN A 133 4.88 7.32 -6.48
C ASN A 133 4.85 8.58 -5.62
N ARG A 134 5.74 9.53 -5.90
CA ARG A 134 5.87 10.77 -5.14
C ARG A 134 4.70 11.73 -5.37
N GLU A 135 4.31 11.97 -6.61
CA GLU A 135 3.26 12.97 -6.92
C GLU A 135 1.85 12.45 -6.57
N VAL A 136 1.56 11.17 -6.83
CA VAL A 136 0.31 10.55 -6.41
C VAL A 136 0.27 10.43 -4.88
N GLY A 137 1.39 10.03 -4.24
CA GLY A 137 1.48 9.92 -2.79
C GLY A 137 1.20 11.25 -2.07
N LYS A 138 1.77 12.36 -2.56
CA LYS A 138 1.49 13.70 -2.00
C LYS A 138 0.00 14.06 -2.07
N ARG A 139 -0.66 13.76 -3.20
CA ARG A 139 -2.09 14.05 -3.37
C ARG A 139 -2.95 13.15 -2.52
N PHE A 140 -2.66 11.85 -2.52
CA PHE A 140 -3.37 10.86 -1.72
C PHE A 140 -3.29 11.20 -0.23
N GLY A 141 -2.08 11.52 0.29
CA GLY A 141 -1.92 11.96 1.67
C GLY A 141 -2.65 13.27 2.00
N ALA A 142 -2.67 14.24 1.05
CA ALA A 142 -3.41 15.48 1.24
C ALA A 142 -4.94 15.27 1.25
N GLU A 143 -5.45 14.29 0.49
CA GLU A 143 -6.87 13.96 0.39
C GLU A 143 -7.36 13.14 1.60
N THR A 144 -6.57 12.16 2.04
CA THR A 144 -6.94 11.24 3.13
C THR A 144 -6.51 11.73 4.51
N GLY A 145 -5.52 12.62 4.60
CA GLY A 145 -4.89 13.04 5.85
C GLY A 145 -3.87 12.06 6.40
N ALA A 146 -3.63 10.93 5.72
CA ALA A 146 -2.67 9.91 6.14
C ALA A 146 -1.22 10.32 5.80
N GLU A 147 -0.26 9.73 6.50
CA GLU A 147 1.17 9.97 6.31
C GLU A 147 1.84 8.83 5.52
N ALA A 148 2.86 9.17 4.73
CA ALA A 148 3.62 8.16 3.99
C ALA A 148 4.54 7.37 4.94
N ASP A 149 4.41 6.04 4.94
CA ASP A 149 5.29 5.10 5.65
C ASP A 149 5.80 4.04 4.67
N PHE A 150 7.14 3.89 4.58
CA PHE A 150 7.76 2.95 3.66
C PHE A 150 8.19 1.64 4.32
N GLU A 151 8.06 1.54 5.65
CA GLU A 151 8.45 0.35 6.41
C GLU A 151 7.23 -0.50 6.79
N ARG A 152 6.18 0.13 7.32
CA ARG A 152 4.99 -0.55 7.85
C ARG A 152 3.71 0.24 7.58
N PRO A 153 3.36 0.48 6.32
CA PRO A 153 2.14 1.21 6.00
C PRO A 153 0.90 0.40 6.40
N ASP A 154 -0.15 1.09 6.84
CA ASP A 154 -1.46 0.48 7.06
C ASP A 154 -2.11 0.03 5.75
N VAL A 155 -1.89 0.81 4.68
CA VAL A 155 -2.42 0.51 3.35
C VAL A 155 -1.36 0.68 2.27
N GLN A 156 -1.44 -0.16 1.25
CA GLN A 156 -0.58 -0.09 0.08
C GLN A 156 -1.43 0.17 -1.17
N VAL A 157 -1.05 1.19 -1.91
CA VAL A 157 -1.66 1.56 -3.18
C VAL A 157 -0.69 1.20 -4.30
N THR A 158 -1.13 0.42 -5.28
CA THR A 158 -0.33 0.09 -6.46
C THR A 158 -1.02 0.62 -7.72
N LEU A 159 -0.33 1.52 -8.41
CA LEU A 159 -0.76 2.02 -9.72
C LEU A 159 -0.30 1.01 -10.78
N ASN A 160 -1.22 0.39 -11.49
CA ASN A 160 -0.92 -0.52 -12.58
C ASN A 160 -1.11 0.21 -13.91
N LEU A 161 -0.01 0.72 -14.49
CA LEU A 161 -0.09 1.51 -15.73
C LEU A 161 -0.49 0.67 -16.94
N GLY A 162 -0.19 -0.64 -16.92
CA GLY A 162 -0.50 -1.53 -18.04
C GLY A 162 -1.98 -1.87 -18.16
N GLU A 163 -2.67 -1.92 -17.04
CA GLU A 163 -4.10 -2.26 -16.95
C GLU A 163 -4.97 -1.04 -16.68
N ASP A 164 -4.34 0.12 -16.52
CA ASP A 164 -5.01 1.35 -16.12
C ASP A 164 -5.85 1.17 -14.83
N ALA A 165 -5.26 0.48 -13.83
CA ALA A 165 -5.94 0.09 -12.62
C ALA A 165 -5.23 0.59 -11.35
N VAL A 166 -6.00 0.80 -10.29
CA VAL A 166 -5.50 0.98 -8.92
C VAL A 166 -5.80 -0.30 -8.15
N GLU A 167 -4.77 -0.89 -7.59
CA GLU A 167 -4.85 -2.03 -6.69
C GLU A 167 -4.55 -1.53 -5.27
N THR A 168 -5.35 -1.93 -4.30
CA THR A 168 -5.15 -1.58 -2.89
C THR A 168 -4.97 -2.83 -2.05
N ARG A 169 -4.16 -2.75 -1.01
CA ARG A 169 -4.00 -3.77 0.01
C ARG A 169 -4.05 -3.11 1.37
N VAL A 170 -4.86 -3.65 2.26
CA VAL A 170 -4.93 -3.25 3.66
C VAL A 170 -4.09 -4.25 4.46
N ASP A 171 -3.07 -3.78 5.18
CA ASP A 171 -2.22 -4.65 5.98
C ASP A 171 -2.94 -5.02 7.29
N SER A 172 -2.70 -6.24 7.80
CA SER A 172 -3.29 -6.73 9.04
C SER A 172 -2.96 -5.80 10.22
N ALA A 173 -3.89 -5.70 11.16
CA ALA A 173 -3.66 -5.03 12.43
C ALA A 173 -3.53 -6.05 13.56
N PHE A 174 -2.86 -5.65 14.64
CA PHE A 174 -2.47 -6.54 15.72
C PHE A 174 -2.90 -5.99 17.05
N VAL A 175 -3.66 -6.80 17.82
CA VAL A 175 -4.05 -6.49 19.20
C VAL A 175 -3.28 -7.40 20.14
N TYR A 176 -2.44 -6.80 21.01
CA TYR A 176 -1.70 -7.50 22.06
C TYR A 176 -2.52 -7.57 23.34
N GLY A 177 -2.55 -8.74 23.97
CA GLY A 177 -3.21 -8.92 25.25
C GLY A 177 -2.56 -9.99 26.11
N ARG A 178 -3.13 -10.18 27.32
CA ARG A 178 -2.75 -11.25 28.23
C ARG A 178 -4.04 -11.87 28.78
N TYR A 179 -4.20 -13.18 28.63
CA TYR A 179 -5.38 -13.88 29.18
C TYR A 179 -5.02 -14.62 30.45
N ARG A 180 -5.98 -14.67 31.36
CA ARG A 180 -5.99 -15.57 32.52
C ARG A 180 -6.99 -16.67 32.23
N LYS A 181 -6.62 -17.92 32.51
CA LYS A 181 -7.50 -19.07 32.41
C LYS A 181 -7.83 -19.54 33.83
N LEU A 182 -9.02 -19.24 34.31
CA LEU A 182 -9.44 -19.54 35.68
C LEU A 182 -10.01 -20.95 35.80
N GLU A 183 -10.51 -21.51 34.71
CA GLU A 183 -11.04 -22.84 34.60
C GLU A 183 -10.07 -23.80 33.90
N ARG A 184 -10.28 -25.11 34.17
CA ARG A 184 -9.53 -26.18 33.51
C ARG A 184 -10.31 -26.67 32.29
N ASP A 185 -9.67 -27.52 31.50
CA ASP A 185 -10.26 -28.16 30.32
C ASP A 185 -10.65 -27.24 29.18
N ILE A 186 -10.14 -25.99 29.17
CA ILE A 186 -10.24 -25.04 28.07
C ILE A 186 -8.90 -25.02 27.35
N PRO A 187 -8.78 -25.49 26.08
CA PRO A 187 -7.57 -25.40 25.29
C PRO A 187 -7.29 -23.96 24.87
N GLN A 188 -6.03 -23.66 24.53
CA GLN A 188 -5.66 -22.35 24.00
C GLN A 188 -6.30 -22.09 22.65
N THR A 189 -6.26 -23.08 21.74
CA THR A 189 -6.83 -23.01 20.39
C THR A 189 -7.81 -24.17 20.18
N LYS A 190 -8.62 -24.09 19.14
CA LYS A 190 -9.56 -25.15 18.75
C LYS A 190 -8.85 -26.47 18.45
N TRP A 191 -9.29 -27.56 19.06
CA TRP A 191 -8.81 -28.89 18.75
C TRP A 191 -9.83 -29.66 17.93
N PRO A 192 -9.52 -30.07 16.68
CA PRO A 192 -10.41 -30.89 15.89
C PRO A 192 -10.78 -32.19 16.61
N CYS A 193 -12.02 -32.62 16.49
CA CYS A 193 -12.46 -33.94 16.96
C CYS A 193 -11.69 -35.05 16.23
N ASN A 194 -11.20 -36.02 16.96
CA ASN A 194 -10.42 -37.11 16.38
C ASN A 194 -11.26 -38.03 15.47
N ASP A 195 -12.56 -38.19 15.76
CA ASP A 195 -13.43 -39.12 15.05
C ASP A 195 -13.89 -38.60 13.69
N CYS A 196 -14.11 -37.27 13.58
CA CYS A 196 -14.56 -36.62 12.35
C CYS A 196 -13.56 -35.67 11.73
N SER A 197 -12.35 -35.49 12.31
CA SER A 197 -11.31 -34.59 11.83
C SER A 197 -11.78 -33.15 11.62
N GLY A 198 -12.66 -32.66 12.51
CA GLY A 198 -13.16 -31.29 12.49
C GLY A 198 -14.43 -31.07 11.66
N THR A 199 -14.95 -32.08 10.93
CA THR A 199 -16.10 -31.92 10.03
C THR A 199 -17.45 -31.92 10.75
N GLY A 200 -17.51 -32.39 11.98
CA GLY A 200 -18.78 -32.63 12.72
C GLY A 200 -19.58 -33.81 12.19
N LEU A 201 -19.16 -34.44 11.09
CA LEU A 201 -19.88 -35.55 10.44
C LEU A 201 -18.98 -36.76 10.25
N VAL A 202 -19.56 -37.95 10.42
CA VAL A 202 -18.95 -39.25 10.09
C VAL A 202 -19.86 -39.99 9.14
N ARG A 203 -19.43 -40.25 7.91
CA ARG A 203 -20.23 -40.94 6.86
C ARG A 203 -21.58 -40.25 6.56
N GLY A 204 -21.67 -38.93 6.72
CA GLY A 204 -22.89 -38.13 6.49
C GLY A 204 -23.83 -38.05 7.69
N GLU A 205 -23.52 -38.71 8.80
CA GLU A 205 -24.27 -38.62 10.07
C GLU A 205 -23.52 -37.72 11.07
N VAL A 206 -24.28 -37.16 12.04
CA VAL A 206 -23.70 -36.33 13.11
C VAL A 206 -22.69 -37.17 13.90
N CYS A 207 -21.49 -36.64 14.08
CA CYS A 207 -20.43 -37.32 14.80
C CYS A 207 -20.80 -37.50 16.27
N ALA A 208 -20.86 -38.77 16.72
CA ALA A 208 -21.19 -39.09 18.10
C ALA A 208 -20.13 -38.63 19.12
N GLY A 209 -18.85 -38.50 18.66
CA GLY A 209 -17.73 -38.09 19.51
C GLY A 209 -17.76 -36.63 19.90
N CYS A 210 -18.31 -35.77 19.05
CA CYS A 210 -18.36 -34.31 19.31
C CYS A 210 -19.79 -33.73 19.21
N GLY A 211 -20.80 -34.57 19.06
CA GLY A 211 -22.18 -34.10 18.93
C GLY A 211 -22.42 -33.19 17.71
N GLY A 212 -21.55 -33.23 16.69
CA GLY A 212 -21.67 -32.41 15.50
C GLY A 212 -20.86 -31.11 15.55
N SER A 213 -20.24 -30.73 16.67
CA SER A 213 -19.44 -29.48 16.78
C SER A 213 -18.19 -29.49 15.92
N GLY A 214 -17.63 -30.65 15.59
CA GLY A 214 -16.35 -30.80 14.93
C GLY A 214 -15.15 -30.67 15.88
N TYR A 215 -15.36 -30.29 17.13
CA TYR A 215 -14.28 -30.00 18.08
C TYR A 215 -14.30 -30.93 19.29
N ARG A 216 -13.11 -31.09 19.90
CA ARG A 216 -12.92 -31.95 21.07
C ARG A 216 -13.34 -31.29 22.37
N TYR A 217 -13.30 -29.99 22.44
CA TYR A 217 -13.71 -29.16 23.57
C TYR A 217 -14.73 -28.14 23.10
N ASP A 218 -15.65 -27.77 23.97
CA ASP A 218 -16.75 -26.87 23.65
C ASP A 218 -16.24 -25.44 23.36
N GLU A 219 -15.20 -25.00 24.07
CA GLU A 219 -14.63 -23.67 24.00
C GLU A 219 -13.11 -23.69 23.96
N SER A 220 -12.49 -22.61 23.51
CA SER A 220 -11.07 -22.34 23.57
C SER A 220 -10.83 -20.86 23.83
N VAL A 221 -9.62 -20.49 24.32
CA VAL A 221 -9.25 -19.08 24.51
C VAL A 221 -9.36 -18.33 23.19
N GLU A 222 -8.92 -18.92 22.07
CA GLU A 222 -9.07 -18.36 20.73
C GLU A 222 -10.53 -18.04 20.41
N GLN A 223 -11.46 -18.95 20.68
CA GLN A 223 -12.90 -18.75 20.38
C GLN A 223 -13.55 -17.67 21.22
N LEU A 224 -13.06 -17.47 22.43
CA LEU A 224 -13.58 -16.45 23.34
C LEU A 224 -13.00 -15.05 23.04
N THR A 225 -11.84 -14.95 22.40
CA THR A 225 -11.13 -13.68 22.22
C THR A 225 -11.13 -13.18 20.78
N ALA A 226 -10.72 -14.02 19.81
CA ALA A 226 -10.52 -13.59 18.43
C ALA A 226 -11.80 -13.07 17.74
N PRO A 227 -12.99 -13.66 17.91
CA PRO A 227 -14.20 -13.12 17.31
C PRO A 227 -14.56 -11.72 17.80
N VAL A 228 -14.38 -11.44 19.10
CA VAL A 228 -14.67 -10.13 19.70
C VAL A 228 -13.78 -9.05 19.09
N VAL A 229 -12.47 -9.33 19.00
CA VAL A 229 -11.51 -8.39 18.40
C VAL A 229 -11.80 -8.19 16.93
N ARG A 230 -12.06 -9.27 16.16
CA ARG A 230 -12.40 -9.18 14.73
C ARG A 230 -13.64 -8.31 14.51
N GLU A 231 -14.70 -8.51 15.32
CA GLU A 231 -15.95 -7.75 15.19
C GLU A 231 -15.74 -6.27 15.53
N ALA A 232 -15.01 -5.97 16.59
CA ALA A 232 -14.69 -4.58 16.95
C ALA A 232 -13.85 -3.84 15.92
N MET A 233 -13.00 -4.56 15.19
CA MET A 233 -12.17 -4.02 14.11
C MET A 233 -12.83 -4.11 12.73
N ASP A 234 -14.04 -4.69 12.64
CA ASP A 234 -14.76 -4.97 11.39
C ASP A 234 -13.84 -5.63 10.34
N GLY A 235 -13.09 -6.65 10.79
CA GLY A 235 -12.12 -7.36 9.97
C GLY A 235 -12.70 -8.59 9.27
N GLU A 236 -12.06 -9.01 8.17
CA GLU A 236 -12.46 -10.18 7.40
C GLU A 236 -12.23 -11.48 8.18
N SER A 237 -11.05 -11.61 8.77
CA SER A 237 -10.67 -12.76 9.60
C SER A 237 -9.82 -12.35 10.79
N ALA A 238 -9.66 -13.28 11.76
CA ALA A 238 -8.75 -13.09 12.88
C ALA A 238 -7.98 -14.37 13.19
N THR A 239 -6.69 -14.21 13.46
CA THR A 239 -5.78 -15.31 13.82
C THR A 239 -5.20 -15.09 15.22
N PHE A 240 -5.33 -16.09 16.09
CA PHE A 240 -4.79 -16.07 17.45
C PHE A 240 -3.35 -16.58 17.49
N HIS A 241 -2.43 -15.76 17.97
CA HIS A 241 -1.01 -16.09 18.16
C HIS A 241 -0.69 -16.14 19.67
N GLY A 242 -0.57 -17.34 20.23
CA GLY A 242 -0.20 -17.54 21.64
C GLY A 242 1.32 -17.55 21.85
N ALA A 243 1.79 -16.85 22.84
CA ALA A 243 3.20 -16.92 23.27
C ALA A 243 3.42 -18.15 24.16
N GLY A 244 3.71 -19.28 23.55
CA GLY A 244 3.80 -20.59 24.19
C GLY A 244 2.42 -21.25 24.37
N ARG A 245 2.40 -22.47 24.91
CA ARG A 245 1.19 -23.28 25.08
C ARG A 245 1.20 -23.92 26.45
N GLU A 246 0.09 -23.84 27.16
CA GLU A 246 -0.16 -24.55 28.40
C GLU A 246 -0.93 -25.85 28.15
N ASP A 247 -0.87 -26.76 29.13
CA ASP A 247 -1.72 -27.94 29.13
C ASP A 247 -3.19 -27.56 29.33
N VAL A 248 -4.09 -28.33 28.74
CA VAL A 248 -5.54 -28.03 28.77
C VAL A 248 -6.08 -28.00 30.18
N ASP A 249 -5.57 -28.89 31.06
CA ASP A 249 -5.94 -29.00 32.46
C ASP A 249 -5.22 -28.00 33.39
N ALA A 250 -4.31 -27.18 32.83
CA ALA A 250 -3.63 -26.13 33.59
C ALA A 250 -4.49 -24.85 33.69
N ARG A 251 -4.38 -24.14 34.81
CA ARG A 251 -4.88 -22.78 34.96
C ARG A 251 -3.76 -21.79 34.73
N MET A 252 -4.09 -20.63 34.16
CA MET A 252 -3.19 -19.48 33.97
C MET A 252 -3.63 -18.35 34.90
N LEU A 253 -2.88 -18.15 35.96
CA LEU A 253 -3.19 -17.18 37.03
C LEU A 253 -2.22 -15.99 36.99
N GLU A 254 -2.37 -15.08 37.94
CA GLU A 254 -1.50 -13.90 38.14
C GLU A 254 -1.43 -13.01 36.86
N GLY A 255 -0.22 -12.84 36.32
CA GLY A 255 0.00 -12.00 35.13
C GLY A 255 -0.51 -12.60 33.81
N GLY A 256 -1.10 -13.80 33.82
CA GLY A 256 -1.66 -14.43 32.63
C GLY A 256 -0.62 -14.76 31.56
N ARG A 257 -1.07 -15.25 30.42
CA ARG A 257 -0.23 -15.58 29.25
C ARG A 257 -0.40 -14.54 28.15
N PRO A 258 0.69 -14.06 27.55
CA PRO A 258 0.60 -13.10 26.44
C PRO A 258 0.10 -13.78 25.14
N PHE A 259 -0.64 -13.01 24.36
CA PHE A 259 -1.12 -13.38 23.02
C PHE A 259 -1.20 -12.16 22.12
N VAL A 260 -1.30 -12.41 20.84
CA VAL A 260 -1.60 -11.40 19.83
C VAL A 260 -2.75 -11.92 18.97
N ILE A 261 -3.71 -11.08 18.68
CA ILE A 261 -4.72 -11.34 17.65
C ILE A 261 -4.34 -10.49 16.44
N GLU A 262 -4.10 -11.15 15.32
CA GLU A 262 -3.95 -10.56 14.01
C GLU A 262 -5.32 -10.51 13.35
N VAL A 263 -5.71 -9.33 12.87
CA VAL A 263 -6.98 -9.12 12.16
C VAL A 263 -6.65 -8.72 10.73
N ASP A 264 -7.17 -9.48 9.78
CA ASP A 264 -6.98 -9.24 8.36
C ASP A 264 -8.00 -8.22 7.85
N GLU A 265 -7.55 -7.33 6.98
CA GLU A 265 -8.36 -6.28 6.33
C GLU A 265 -9.28 -5.51 7.31
N PRO A 266 -8.72 -4.97 8.43
CA PRO A 266 -9.53 -4.26 9.41
C PRO A 266 -10.05 -2.93 8.83
N ARG A 267 -11.36 -2.69 8.92
CA ARG A 267 -11.94 -1.37 8.60
C ARG A 267 -11.74 -0.37 9.72
N VAL A 268 -11.64 -0.86 10.96
CA VAL A 268 -11.39 -0.05 12.16
C VAL A 268 -10.06 -0.48 12.77
N ARG A 269 -9.08 0.43 12.88
CA ARG A 269 -7.76 0.11 13.49
C ARG A 269 -7.62 0.59 14.92
N ASN A 270 -8.22 1.72 15.25
CA ASN A 270 -8.16 2.32 16.57
C ASN A 270 -9.32 1.85 17.43
N VAL A 271 -9.16 0.71 18.11
CA VAL A 271 -10.15 0.13 19.02
C VAL A 271 -9.84 0.50 20.48
N ASP A 272 -10.89 0.67 21.29
CA ASP A 272 -10.78 0.86 22.72
C ASP A 272 -10.45 -0.49 23.37
N THR A 273 -9.21 -0.65 23.83
CA THR A 273 -8.72 -1.89 24.46
C THR A 273 -9.37 -2.18 25.82
N ASP A 274 -9.83 -1.16 26.55
CA ASP A 274 -10.52 -1.35 27.82
C ASP A 274 -11.94 -1.88 27.58
N ALA A 275 -12.61 -1.40 26.52
CA ALA A 275 -13.89 -1.94 26.08
C ALA A 275 -13.75 -3.39 25.60
N LEU A 276 -12.70 -3.70 24.80
CA LEU A 276 -12.41 -5.07 24.37
C LEU A 276 -12.17 -6.02 25.56
N GLU A 277 -11.42 -5.57 26.57
CA GLU A 277 -11.20 -6.37 27.78
C GLU A 277 -12.52 -6.66 28.50
N ALA A 278 -13.41 -5.68 28.60
CA ALA A 278 -14.72 -5.85 29.23
C ALA A 278 -15.64 -6.79 28.48
N ASP A 279 -15.60 -6.78 27.13
CA ASP A 279 -16.43 -7.65 26.29
C ASP A 279 -15.93 -9.11 26.24
N ILE A 280 -14.62 -9.33 26.51
CA ILE A 280 -14.00 -10.67 26.58
C ILE A 280 -14.10 -11.29 27.96
N ALA A 281 -14.18 -10.50 29.04
CA ALA A 281 -14.14 -10.96 30.44
C ALA A 281 -15.47 -11.59 30.91
#